data_99a92f87bdc43288cd40f16b4c5e028b
#
_entry.id   99a92f87bdc43288cd40f16b4c5e028b
#
_cell.length_a   1.000
_cell.length_b   1.000
_cell.length_c   1.000
_cell.angle_alpha   90.00
_cell.angle_beta   90.00
_cell.angle_gamma   90.00
#
_symmetry.space_group_name_H-M   'P 1'
#
loop_
_entity.id
_entity.type
_entity.pdbx_description
1 polymer ?
#
loop_
_entity_poly.entity_id
_entity_poly.type
_entity_poly.pdbx_seq_one_letter_code
_entity_poly.pdbx_strand_id
1 'polypeptide(L)'
;MFADLHCHTMRSDGSVLPEELIRIAAAGKLPVLAVTDHDVLFDFPALETLGESLGVRVVPGLELSTCDPKTGRKAHILVYGIRNPEPLQALCGEICRSRQKAGEVMLEKTQKYYPIPEELVKR
;
A
#
# COMPACT_ATOMS: atom_id res chain seq x y z
N MET A 1 -25.40 6.04 -2.08
CA MET A 1 -24.45 4.97 -1.68
C MET A 1 -23.07 5.59 -1.79
N PHE A 2 -22.29 5.57 -0.71
CA PHE A 2 -20.94 6.13 -0.68
C PHE A 2 -19.93 4.98 -0.76
N ALA A 3 -18.77 5.23 -1.37
CA ALA A 3 -17.65 4.30 -1.41
C ALA A 3 -16.37 5.07 -1.13
N ASP A 4 -15.42 4.46 -0.43
CA ASP A 4 -14.05 4.94 -0.35
C ASP A 4 -13.17 3.98 -1.15
N LEU A 5 -12.59 4.50 -2.22
CA LEU A 5 -11.81 3.69 -3.16
C LEU A 5 -10.31 4.02 -3.13
N HIS A 6 -9.86 4.78 -2.13
CA HIS A 6 -8.46 5.14 -2.02
C HIS A 6 -8.05 5.24 -0.55
N CYS A 7 -7.71 4.10 0.05
CA CYS A 7 -7.32 4.01 1.46
C CYS A 7 -6.01 3.24 1.62
N HIS A 8 -5.20 3.72 2.56
CA HIS A 8 -3.89 3.15 2.90
C HIS A 8 -3.89 2.59 4.32
N THR A 9 -3.08 1.57 4.53
CA THR A 9 -2.89 0.92 5.82
C THR A 9 -1.43 1.02 6.29
N MET A 10 -1.13 0.47 7.46
CA MET A 10 0.25 0.36 7.97
C MET A 10 1.17 -0.48 7.08
N ARG A 11 0.66 -1.11 6.03
CA ARG A 11 1.47 -1.87 5.07
C ARG A 11 2.19 -0.94 4.10
N SER A 12 1.76 0.31 3.98
CA SER A 12 2.47 1.38 3.26
C SER A 12 2.63 2.63 4.14
N ASP A 13 1.77 3.60 4.05
CA ASP A 13 1.88 4.89 4.71
C ASP A 13 0.63 5.30 5.50
N GLY A 14 -0.31 4.38 5.67
CA GLY A 14 -1.45 4.55 6.58
C GLY A 14 -1.09 4.27 8.04
N SER A 15 -2.07 4.36 8.93
CA SER A 15 -1.87 4.29 10.38
C SER A 15 -2.55 3.10 11.07
N VAL A 16 -3.38 2.33 10.35
CA VAL A 16 -4.13 1.20 10.90
C VAL A 16 -3.88 -0.09 10.10
N LEU A 17 -4.12 -1.24 10.70
CA LEU A 17 -4.05 -2.52 10.00
C LEU A 17 -5.20 -2.64 8.97
N PRO A 18 -5.04 -3.45 7.91
CA PRO A 18 -6.09 -3.65 6.90
C PRO A 18 -7.42 -4.12 7.49
N GLU A 19 -7.35 -5.05 8.44
CA GLU A 19 -8.54 -5.59 9.12
C GLU A 19 -9.21 -4.54 10.00
N GLU A 20 -8.44 -3.65 10.60
CA GLU A 20 -8.96 -2.54 11.41
C GLU A 20 -9.64 -1.49 10.52
N LEU A 21 -9.06 -1.18 9.37
CA LEU A 21 -9.64 -0.27 8.39
C LEU A 21 -11.03 -0.75 7.94
N ILE A 22 -11.20 -2.07 7.70
CA ILE A 22 -12.50 -2.66 7.35
C ILE A 22 -13.50 -2.52 8.52
N ARG A 23 -13.07 -2.70 9.77
CA ARG A 23 -13.92 -2.51 10.95
C ARG A 23 -14.35 -1.05 11.12
N ILE A 24 -13.45 -0.11 10.87
CA ILE A 24 -13.75 1.34 10.86
C ILE A 24 -14.80 1.66 9.78
N ALA A 25 -14.63 1.12 8.59
CA ALA A 25 -15.58 1.28 7.48
C ALA A 25 -16.97 0.74 7.88
N ALA A 26 -17.03 -0.45 8.49
CA ALA A 26 -18.28 -1.04 8.97
C ALA A 26 -18.95 -0.17 10.04
N ALA A 27 -18.19 0.31 11.04
CA ALA A 27 -18.70 1.19 12.08
C ALA A 27 -19.22 2.51 11.50
N GLY A 28 -18.56 3.05 10.47
CA GLY A 28 -18.99 4.22 9.72
C GLY A 28 -20.13 3.96 8.72
N LYS A 29 -20.64 2.72 8.64
CA LYS A 29 -21.67 2.30 7.66
C LYS A 29 -21.27 2.58 6.20
N LEU A 30 -19.98 2.50 5.91
CA LEU A 30 -19.45 2.61 4.56
C LEU A 30 -19.66 1.26 3.84
N PRO A 31 -20.46 1.17 2.78
CA PRO A 31 -20.80 -0.11 2.17
C PRO A 31 -19.72 -0.67 1.24
N VAL A 32 -18.80 0.17 0.76
CA VAL A 32 -17.75 -0.23 -0.20
C VAL A 32 -16.43 0.45 0.16
N LEU A 33 -15.37 -0.35 0.28
CA LEU A 33 -14.02 0.08 0.60
C LEU A 33 -13.01 -0.57 -0.35
N ALA A 34 -12.05 0.17 -0.89
CA ALA A 34 -10.86 -0.39 -1.51
C ALA A 34 -9.63 -0.13 -0.62
N VAL A 35 -8.84 -1.18 -0.40
CA VAL A 35 -7.52 -1.07 0.22
C VAL A 35 -6.50 -0.98 -0.90
N THR A 36 -5.79 0.16 -0.96
CA THR A 36 -4.94 0.53 -2.12
C THR A 36 -3.53 0.94 -1.69
N ASP A 37 -2.91 0.15 -0.82
CA ASP A 37 -1.57 0.44 -0.33
C ASP A 37 -0.55 0.59 -1.47
N HIS A 38 0.48 1.39 -1.24
CA HIS A 38 1.55 1.61 -2.21
C HIS A 38 2.40 0.35 -2.43
N ASP A 39 2.36 -0.18 -3.65
CA ASP A 39 3.20 -1.28 -4.13
C ASP A 39 3.15 -2.54 -3.23
N VAL A 40 2.02 -2.76 -2.54
CA VAL A 40 1.78 -3.91 -1.66
C VAL A 40 0.50 -4.62 -2.06
N LEU A 41 0.58 -5.94 -2.16
CA LEU A 41 -0.56 -6.82 -2.37
C LEU A 41 -0.89 -7.58 -1.07
N PHE A 42 -2.17 -7.89 -0.90
CA PHE A 42 -2.72 -8.58 0.26
C PHE A 42 -3.25 -9.97 -0.11
N ASP A 43 -3.57 -10.74 0.92
CA ASP A 43 -4.52 -11.85 0.81
C ASP A 43 -5.93 -11.26 0.67
N PHE A 44 -6.27 -10.81 -0.55
CA PHE A 44 -7.56 -10.19 -0.82
C PHE A 44 -8.75 -11.08 -0.47
N PRO A 45 -8.75 -12.40 -0.76
CA PRO A 45 -9.82 -13.30 -0.32
C PRO A 45 -10.11 -13.23 1.17
N ALA A 46 -9.08 -13.16 2.02
CA ALA A 46 -9.26 -13.03 3.47
C ALA A 46 -9.90 -11.69 3.86
N LEU A 47 -9.46 -10.59 3.23
CA LEU A 47 -10.03 -9.25 3.47
C LEU A 47 -11.47 -9.13 2.96
N GLU A 48 -11.78 -9.71 1.79
CA GLU A 48 -13.14 -9.76 1.24
C GLU A 48 -14.07 -10.54 2.17
N THR A 49 -13.64 -11.71 2.67
CA THR A 49 -14.41 -12.53 3.63
C THR A 49 -14.69 -11.76 4.92
N LEU A 50 -13.68 -11.06 5.47
CA LEU A 50 -13.88 -10.21 6.64
C LEU A 50 -14.88 -9.09 6.35
N GLY A 51 -14.73 -8.42 5.22
CA GLY A 51 -15.64 -7.34 4.81
C GLY A 51 -17.08 -7.82 4.68
N GLU A 52 -17.32 -8.94 4.02
CA GLU A 52 -18.64 -9.56 3.88
C GLU A 52 -19.27 -9.85 5.24
N SER A 53 -18.50 -10.39 6.20
CA SER A 53 -18.98 -10.67 7.56
C SER A 53 -19.42 -9.41 8.32
N LEU A 54 -18.92 -8.24 7.94
CA LEU A 54 -19.18 -6.95 8.55
C LEU A 54 -20.10 -6.04 7.71
N GLY A 55 -20.60 -6.55 6.56
CA GLY A 55 -21.48 -5.79 5.65
C GLY A 55 -20.74 -4.73 4.82
N VAL A 56 -19.43 -4.87 4.64
CA VAL A 56 -18.58 -4.01 3.80
C VAL A 56 -18.08 -4.79 2.60
N ARG A 57 -18.38 -4.31 1.40
CA ARG A 57 -17.78 -4.85 0.18
C ARG A 57 -16.34 -4.34 0.05
N VAL A 58 -15.36 -5.21 0.26
CA VAL A 58 -13.96 -4.90 0.01
C VAL A 58 -13.65 -5.08 -1.47
N VAL A 59 -12.99 -4.11 -2.08
CA VAL A 59 -12.50 -4.15 -3.46
C VAL A 59 -11.00 -4.33 -3.43
N PRO A 60 -10.46 -5.44 -3.99
CA PRO A 60 -9.02 -5.61 -4.16
C PRO A 60 -8.41 -4.45 -4.93
N GLY A 61 -7.46 -3.75 -4.33
CA GLY A 61 -6.85 -2.57 -4.91
C GLY A 61 -5.36 -2.48 -4.66
N LEU A 62 -4.71 -1.59 -5.38
CA LEU A 62 -3.29 -1.29 -5.31
C LEU A 62 -3.06 0.13 -5.82
N GLU A 63 -2.23 0.91 -5.15
CA GLU A 63 -1.66 2.13 -5.70
C GLU A 63 -0.24 1.85 -6.20
N LEU A 64 -0.10 1.74 -7.52
CA LEU A 64 1.17 1.41 -8.16
C LEU A 64 2.00 2.66 -8.39
N SER A 65 3.22 2.68 -7.87
CA SER A 65 4.19 3.73 -8.14
C SER A 65 4.80 3.58 -9.53
N THR A 66 4.69 4.64 -10.32
CA THR A 66 5.17 4.66 -11.70
C THR A 66 6.03 5.89 -12.00
N CYS A 67 6.79 5.80 -13.07
CA CYS A 67 7.59 6.91 -13.58
C CYS A 67 7.58 6.88 -15.11
N ASP A 68 7.31 8.01 -15.72
CA ASP A 68 7.48 8.16 -17.17
C ASP A 68 8.99 8.14 -17.51
N PRO A 69 9.48 7.17 -18.27
CA PRO A 69 10.90 7.03 -18.57
C PRO A 69 11.45 8.16 -19.45
N LYS A 70 10.59 8.87 -20.15
CA LYS A 70 11.01 9.98 -21.06
C LYS A 70 11.18 11.29 -20.30
N THR A 71 10.27 11.57 -19.36
CA THR A 71 10.22 12.85 -18.66
C THR A 71 10.70 12.79 -17.22
N GLY A 72 10.84 11.59 -16.66
CA GLY A 72 11.14 11.37 -15.23
C GLY A 72 9.99 11.73 -14.30
N ARG A 73 8.80 12.06 -14.84
CA ARG A 73 7.63 12.40 -14.01
C ARG A 73 7.10 11.17 -13.29
N LYS A 74 6.95 11.32 -12.00
CA LYS A 74 6.33 10.30 -11.15
C LYS A 74 4.81 10.42 -11.21
N ALA A 75 4.13 9.28 -11.17
CA ALA A 75 2.68 9.19 -11.05
C ALA A 75 2.32 7.95 -10.25
N HIS A 76 1.17 7.99 -9.59
CA HIS A 76 0.58 6.83 -8.96
C HIS A 76 -0.65 6.40 -9.76
N ILE A 77 -0.79 5.11 -9.96
CA ILE A 77 -1.90 4.52 -10.72
C ILE A 77 -2.69 3.61 -9.79
N LEU A 78 -3.96 3.93 -9.59
CA LEU A 78 -4.86 3.07 -8.83
C LEU A 78 -5.34 1.91 -9.70
N VAL A 79 -5.15 0.71 -9.21
CA VAL A 79 -5.57 -0.55 -9.84
C VAL A 79 -6.65 -1.20 -8.98
N TYR A 80 -7.73 -1.64 -9.58
CA TYR A 80 -8.86 -2.25 -8.88
C TYR A 80 -9.26 -3.59 -9.49
N GLY A 81 -9.93 -4.42 -8.65
CA GLY A 81 -10.46 -5.69 -9.09
C GLY A 81 -9.38 -6.71 -9.44
N ILE A 82 -8.30 -6.71 -8.71
CA ILE A 82 -7.14 -7.59 -8.92
C ILE A 82 -7.57 -9.04 -8.67
N ARG A 83 -7.62 -9.84 -9.74
CA ARG A 83 -7.97 -11.26 -9.68
C ARG A 83 -6.78 -12.18 -9.86
N ASN A 84 -5.77 -11.72 -10.59
CA ASN A 84 -4.50 -12.41 -10.74
C ASN A 84 -3.38 -11.51 -10.20
N PRO A 85 -2.91 -11.70 -8.97
CA PRO A 85 -1.89 -10.86 -8.34
C PRO A 85 -0.46 -11.15 -8.82
N GLU A 86 -0.18 -12.33 -9.41
CA GLU A 86 1.19 -12.78 -9.70
C GLU A 86 2.03 -11.79 -10.53
N PRO A 87 1.53 -11.24 -11.66
CA PRO A 87 2.32 -10.28 -12.44
C PRO A 87 2.61 -8.99 -11.69
N LEU A 88 1.63 -8.53 -10.89
CA LEU A 88 1.77 -7.33 -10.06
C LEU A 88 2.73 -7.56 -8.89
N GLN A 89 2.75 -8.76 -8.32
CA GLN A 89 3.63 -9.11 -7.21
C GLN A 89 5.11 -9.01 -7.60
N ALA A 90 5.47 -9.47 -8.80
CA ALA A 90 6.81 -9.34 -9.33
C ALA A 90 7.21 -7.86 -9.48
N LEU A 91 6.33 -7.05 -10.07
CA LEU A 91 6.54 -5.62 -10.27
C LEU A 91 6.65 -4.87 -8.94
N CYS A 92 5.75 -5.10 -8.00
CA CYS A 92 5.80 -4.50 -6.66
C CYS A 92 7.10 -4.87 -5.94
N GLY A 93 7.54 -6.13 -6.06
CA GLY A 93 8.82 -6.58 -5.51
C GLY A 93 10.03 -5.82 -6.09
N GLU A 94 10.02 -5.51 -7.38
CA GLU A 94 11.07 -4.69 -8.00
C GLU A 94 11.05 -3.25 -7.49
N ILE A 95 9.88 -2.65 -7.38
CA ILE A 95 9.72 -1.29 -6.86
C ILE A 95 10.20 -1.22 -5.40
N CYS A 96 9.79 -2.18 -4.55
CA CYS A 96 10.22 -2.23 -3.16
C CYS A 96 11.75 -2.35 -3.04
N ARG A 97 12.39 -3.23 -3.81
CA ARG A 97 13.86 -3.35 -3.82
C ARG A 97 14.55 -2.06 -4.26
N SER A 98 14.00 -1.38 -5.27
CA SER A 98 14.52 -0.09 -5.74
C SER A 98 14.43 1.00 -4.66
N ARG A 99 13.29 1.07 -3.95
CA ARG A 99 13.09 1.99 -2.82
C ARG A 99 14.04 1.71 -1.67
N GLN A 100 14.19 0.44 -1.31
CA GLN A 100 15.12 0.05 -0.24
C GLN A 100 16.54 0.51 -0.57
N LYS A 101 17.02 0.21 -1.77
CA LYS A 101 18.35 0.63 -2.22
C LYS A 101 18.52 2.16 -2.19
N ALA A 102 17.50 2.90 -2.62
CA ALA A 102 17.53 4.36 -2.57
C ALA A 102 17.56 4.87 -1.11
N GLY A 103 16.81 4.24 -0.20
CA GLY A 103 16.82 4.53 1.23
C GLY A 103 18.19 4.30 1.87
N GLU A 104 18.85 3.18 1.56
CA GLU A 104 20.21 2.87 2.03
C GLU A 104 21.21 3.94 1.60
N VAL A 105 21.18 4.36 0.32
CA VAL A 105 22.04 5.44 -0.20
C VAL A 105 21.74 6.78 0.48
N MET A 106 20.47 7.09 0.75
CA MET A 106 20.09 8.30 1.48
C MET A 106 20.61 8.27 2.92
N LEU A 107 20.47 7.13 3.59
CA LEU A 107 20.97 6.94 4.95
C LEU A 107 22.48 7.16 5.03
N GLU A 108 23.24 6.50 4.16
CA GLU A 108 24.70 6.67 4.08
C GLU A 108 25.12 8.13 3.88
N LYS A 109 24.40 8.85 3.01
CA LYS A 109 24.67 10.28 2.78
C LYS A 109 24.34 11.12 4.02
N THR A 110 23.23 10.84 4.68
CA THR A 110 22.80 11.59 5.86
C THR A 110 23.70 11.34 7.06
N GLN A 111 24.17 10.10 7.26
CA GLN A 111 25.07 9.74 8.34
C GLN A 111 26.44 10.45 8.30
N LYS A 112 26.82 10.97 7.12
CA LYS A 112 28.03 11.82 7.01
C LYS A 112 27.91 13.16 7.74
N TYR A 113 26.70 13.62 7.96
CA TYR A 113 26.41 14.94 8.57
C TYR A 113 25.72 14.83 9.92
N TYR A 114 24.99 13.73 10.15
CA TYR A 114 24.18 13.53 11.35
C TYR A 114 24.41 12.13 11.92
N PRO A 115 24.70 11.98 13.22
CA PRO A 115 24.84 10.68 13.86
C PRO A 115 23.44 10.04 14.02
N ILE A 116 23.01 9.27 13.04
CA ILE A 116 21.77 8.52 13.09
C ILE A 116 22.10 7.09 13.54
N PRO A 117 21.61 6.65 14.73
CA PRO A 117 21.78 5.27 15.18
C PRO A 117 21.07 4.30 14.21
N GLU A 118 21.75 3.20 13.87
CA GLU A 118 21.16 2.18 12.97
C GLU A 118 19.86 1.58 13.51
N GLU A 119 19.70 1.53 14.82
CA GLU A 119 18.50 1.01 15.49
C GLU A 119 17.23 1.80 15.17
N LEU A 120 17.36 3.09 14.81
CA LEU A 120 16.24 3.94 14.41
C LEU A 120 15.79 3.73 12.95
N VAL A 121 16.61 3.02 12.16
CA VAL A 121 16.39 2.84 10.72
C VAL A 121 15.81 1.45 10.40
N LYS A 122 16.00 0.49 11.29
CA LYS A 122 15.57 -0.91 11.14
C LYS A 122 14.18 -1.16 11.73
N ARG A 123 13.20 -0.32 11.41
CA ARG A 123 11.80 -0.58 11.78
C ARG A 123 10.98 -1.03 10.59
#